data_80b92b310eb1a4f51161c2a49c9c7699
#
_entry.id   80b92b310eb1a4f51161c2a49c9c7699
#
_cell.length_a   1.000
_cell.length_b   1.000
_cell.length_c   1.000
_cell.angle_alpha   90.00
_cell.angle_beta   90.00
_cell.angle_gamma   90.00
#
_symmetry.space_group_name_H-M   'P 1'
#
loop_
_entity.id
_entity.type
_entity.pdbx_description
1 polymer ?
#
loop_
_entity_poly.entity_id
_entity_poly.type
_entity_poly.pdbx_seq_one_letter_code
_entity_poly.pdbx_strand_id
1 'polypeptide(L)'
;MTVTETMTQDFKVADLSLAEFGRKEITLAEHEMPGLMAMRAEYGAEQPLKGAKIMGSLHMTVQTAVLIETLVALGAEVRWCSCNIFSTQDHAAAAIAEAGIPVFAWKGETLEEYWWCTEQALTWPGESGPNMILDDGGDATLLVHKGVEFERAGAVPDPASADSEEFRIILELLARSLADDPQRWTRLAQGVKGVTEETTTGVHRLYQYAETGHLLFPAI
;
A
#
# COMPACT_ATOMS: atom_id res chain seq x y z
N MET A 1 -20.55 14.43 30.22
CA MET A 1 -19.60 13.33 30.05
C MET A 1 -19.08 13.45 28.61
N THR A 2 -17.87 13.98 28.46
CA THR A 2 -17.18 14.14 27.18
C THR A 2 -16.64 12.77 26.77
N VAL A 3 -17.21 12.19 25.73
CA VAL A 3 -16.66 10.99 25.08
C VAL A 3 -15.37 11.47 24.39
N THR A 4 -14.22 11.12 24.96
CA THR A 4 -12.94 11.26 24.30
C THR A 4 -12.93 10.18 23.22
N GLU A 5 -13.20 10.55 21.96
CA GLU A 5 -12.88 9.70 20.83
C GLU A 5 -11.38 9.42 20.87
N THR A 6 -11.05 8.18 21.19
CA THR A 6 -9.69 7.67 21.03
C THR A 6 -9.48 7.65 19.51
N MET A 7 -8.77 8.64 18.99
CA MET A 7 -8.30 8.62 17.59
C MET A 7 -7.45 7.35 17.47
N THR A 8 -7.97 6.32 16.85
CA THR A 8 -7.17 5.17 16.43
C THR A 8 -6.13 5.71 15.45
N GLN A 9 -4.85 5.59 15.80
CA GLN A 9 -3.77 6.05 14.94
C GLN A 9 -3.81 5.24 13.64
N ASP A 10 -3.97 5.94 12.51
CA ASP A 10 -4.06 5.32 11.18
C ASP A 10 -2.65 5.11 10.59
N PHE A 11 -1.77 4.53 11.40
CA PHE A 11 -0.42 4.11 11.00
C PHE A 11 0.12 3.04 11.96
N LYS A 12 1.15 2.32 11.53
CA LYS A 12 1.98 1.46 12.39
C LYS A 12 3.42 1.49 11.94
N VAL A 13 4.32 1.96 12.80
CA VAL A 13 5.76 2.06 12.57
C VAL A 13 6.51 1.49 13.79
N ALA A 14 7.81 1.22 13.65
CA ALA A 14 8.62 0.65 14.72
C ALA A 14 8.73 1.58 15.93
N ASP A 15 9.08 2.85 15.70
CA ASP A 15 9.34 3.84 16.75
C ASP A 15 9.10 5.26 16.19
N LEU A 16 8.04 5.90 16.64
CA LEU A 16 7.70 7.26 16.21
C LEU A 16 8.73 8.32 16.68
N SER A 17 9.51 8.04 17.72
CA SER A 17 10.56 8.95 18.20
C SER A 17 11.69 9.17 17.19
N LEU A 18 11.79 8.35 16.15
CA LEU A 18 12.73 8.49 15.04
C LEU A 18 12.33 9.57 14.02
N ALA A 19 11.15 10.16 14.12
CA ALA A 19 10.60 11.06 13.11
C ALA A 19 11.46 12.29 12.86
N GLU A 20 12.03 12.91 13.91
CA GLU A 20 12.91 14.08 13.73
C GLU A 20 14.18 13.74 12.93
N PHE A 21 14.78 12.58 13.19
CA PHE A 21 15.90 12.08 12.39
C PHE A 21 15.47 11.78 10.96
N GLY A 22 14.34 11.10 10.79
CA GLY A 22 13.77 10.80 9.47
C GLY A 22 13.52 12.07 8.65
N ARG A 23 13.00 13.13 9.26
CA ARG A 23 12.79 14.42 8.59
C ARG A 23 14.08 15.02 8.05
N LYS A 24 15.17 14.95 8.79
CA LYS A 24 16.49 15.41 8.34
C LYS A 24 17.00 14.63 7.12
N GLU A 25 16.87 13.30 7.18
CA GLU A 25 17.28 12.42 6.09
C GLU A 25 16.42 12.61 4.82
N ILE A 26 15.10 12.80 4.97
CA ILE A 26 14.20 13.11 3.86
C ILE A 26 14.58 14.44 3.22
N THR A 27 14.92 15.47 4.01
CA THR A 27 15.36 16.77 3.50
C THR A 27 16.67 16.66 2.69
N LEU A 28 17.58 15.76 3.09
CA LEU A 28 18.76 15.46 2.28
C LEU A 28 18.39 14.74 0.98
N ALA A 29 17.49 13.75 1.05
CA ALA A 29 17.04 13.01 -0.12
C ALA A 29 16.33 13.90 -1.16
N GLU A 30 15.64 14.97 -0.76
CA GLU A 30 15.04 15.94 -1.67
C GLU A 30 16.08 16.57 -2.64
N HIS A 31 17.32 16.78 -2.19
CA HIS A 31 18.41 17.29 -3.03
C HIS A 31 18.90 16.27 -4.07
N GLU A 32 18.70 14.99 -3.80
CA GLU A 32 19.04 13.88 -4.69
C GLU A 32 17.94 13.58 -5.71
N MET A 33 16.73 14.15 -5.53
CA MET A 33 15.53 13.86 -6.31
C MET A 33 14.98 15.14 -6.99
N PRO A 34 15.80 15.84 -7.81
CA PRO A 34 15.41 17.12 -8.39
C PRO A 34 14.18 17.05 -9.32
N GLY A 35 13.93 15.89 -9.94
CA GLY A 35 12.74 15.66 -10.78
C GLY A 35 11.44 15.73 -9.98
N LEU A 36 11.35 15.05 -8.85
CA LEU A 36 10.18 15.10 -7.98
C LEU A 36 10.00 16.50 -7.37
N MET A 37 11.09 17.14 -6.95
CA MET A 37 11.04 18.50 -6.40
C MET A 37 10.59 19.53 -7.44
N ALA A 38 11.01 19.38 -8.70
CA ALA A 38 10.55 20.22 -9.80
C ALA A 38 9.04 20.04 -10.06
N MET A 39 8.56 18.79 -10.07
CA MET A 39 7.12 18.50 -10.21
C MET A 39 6.30 19.10 -9.05
N ARG A 40 6.80 18.98 -7.82
CA ARG A 40 6.16 19.57 -6.63
C ARG A 40 6.07 21.09 -6.74
N ALA A 41 7.14 21.75 -7.22
CA ALA A 41 7.18 23.20 -7.41
C ALA A 41 6.28 23.68 -8.56
N GLU A 42 6.24 22.94 -9.68
CA GLU A 42 5.50 23.33 -10.88
C GLU A 42 3.98 23.07 -10.74
N TYR A 43 3.60 21.90 -10.23
CA TYR A 43 2.19 21.45 -10.23
C TYR A 43 1.52 21.48 -8.85
N GLY A 44 2.26 21.73 -7.78
CA GLY A 44 1.69 21.69 -6.41
C GLY A 44 0.50 22.63 -6.19
N ALA A 45 0.53 23.81 -6.83
CA ALA A 45 -0.59 24.77 -6.73
C ALA A 45 -1.85 24.30 -7.49
N GLU A 46 -1.69 23.55 -8.57
CA GLU A 46 -2.78 23.05 -9.42
C GLU A 46 -3.43 21.80 -8.85
N GLN A 47 -2.69 21.07 -8.01
CA GLN A 47 -3.12 19.79 -7.42
C GLN A 47 -3.69 18.78 -8.43
N PRO A 48 -2.94 18.40 -9.48
CA PRO A 48 -3.47 17.57 -10.58
C PRO A 48 -3.89 16.17 -10.13
N LEU A 49 -3.44 15.71 -8.94
CA LEU A 49 -3.83 14.43 -8.36
C LEU A 49 -5.02 14.53 -7.38
N LYS A 50 -5.72 15.66 -7.34
CA LYS A 50 -6.90 15.80 -6.49
C LYS A 50 -7.94 14.73 -6.79
N GLY A 51 -8.32 13.96 -5.76
CA GLY A 51 -9.23 12.81 -5.88
C GLY A 51 -8.54 11.49 -6.26
N ALA A 52 -7.22 11.49 -6.46
CA ALA A 52 -6.44 10.26 -6.51
C ALA A 52 -6.29 9.69 -5.09
N LYS A 53 -6.63 8.42 -4.92
CA LYS A 53 -6.42 7.63 -3.70
C LYS A 53 -5.41 6.56 -4.04
N ILE A 54 -4.17 6.80 -3.65
CA ILE A 54 -3.02 6.00 -4.06
C ILE A 54 -2.62 5.07 -2.90
N MET A 55 -2.76 3.78 -3.11
CA MET A 55 -2.10 2.77 -2.29
C MET A 55 -0.72 2.48 -2.86
N GLY A 56 0.34 2.64 -2.07
CA GLY A 56 1.69 2.27 -2.43
C GLY A 56 2.18 1.06 -1.65
N SER A 57 2.75 0.11 -2.37
CA SER A 57 3.46 -1.06 -1.86
C SER A 57 4.86 -1.03 -2.46
N LEU A 58 5.73 -0.22 -1.88
CA LEU A 58 7.09 0.03 -2.36
C LEU A 58 7.99 0.29 -1.14
N HIS A 59 9.28 -0.07 -1.25
CA HIS A 59 10.27 0.09 -0.19
C HIS A 59 10.13 1.41 0.58
N MET A 60 9.86 1.37 1.89
CA MET A 60 9.65 2.58 2.71
C MET A 60 11.00 3.20 3.10
N THR A 61 11.63 3.86 2.14
CA THR A 61 12.93 4.56 2.29
C THR A 61 12.75 6.07 2.35
N VAL A 62 13.83 6.81 2.62
CA VAL A 62 13.80 8.29 2.59
C VAL A 62 13.48 8.83 1.19
N GLN A 63 13.91 8.15 0.11
CA GLN A 63 13.56 8.52 -1.26
C GLN A 63 12.06 8.30 -1.52
N THR A 64 11.52 7.19 -1.06
CA THR A 64 10.08 6.92 -1.15
C THR A 64 9.27 7.91 -0.33
N ALA A 65 9.78 8.38 0.80
CA ALA A 65 9.15 9.45 1.58
C ALA A 65 9.04 10.75 0.77
N VAL A 66 10.07 11.11 -0.01
CA VAL A 66 10.01 12.26 -0.94
C VAL A 66 8.92 12.05 -2.00
N LEU A 67 8.78 10.83 -2.54
CA LEU A 67 7.71 10.48 -3.49
C LEU A 67 6.33 10.65 -2.83
N ILE A 68 6.12 10.04 -1.65
CA ILE A 68 4.86 10.12 -0.90
C ILE A 68 4.44 11.57 -0.67
N GLU A 69 5.36 12.40 -0.16
CA GLU A 69 5.09 13.82 0.09
C GLU A 69 4.85 14.61 -1.20
N THR A 70 5.48 14.21 -2.31
CA THR A 70 5.21 14.80 -3.62
C THR A 70 3.79 14.46 -4.09
N LEU A 71 3.36 13.20 -3.99
CA LEU A 71 2.00 12.80 -4.33
C LEU A 71 0.95 13.58 -3.51
N VAL A 72 1.19 13.72 -2.21
CA VAL A 72 0.32 14.50 -1.31
C VAL A 72 0.33 15.99 -1.69
N ALA A 73 1.48 16.58 -1.97
CA ALA A 73 1.58 17.99 -2.42
C ALA A 73 0.84 18.22 -3.74
N LEU A 74 0.78 17.22 -4.61
CA LEU A 74 0.03 17.24 -5.86
C LEU A 74 -1.47 16.96 -5.67
N GLY A 75 -1.93 16.73 -4.45
CA GLY A 75 -3.35 16.60 -4.09
C GLY A 75 -3.88 15.18 -3.89
N ALA A 76 -3.01 14.17 -3.94
CA ALA A 76 -3.43 12.78 -3.68
C ALA A 76 -3.65 12.50 -2.19
N GLU A 77 -4.57 11.60 -1.90
CA GLU A 77 -4.63 10.86 -0.64
C GLU A 77 -3.76 9.60 -0.79
N VAL A 78 -2.92 9.34 0.20
CA VAL A 78 -1.92 8.26 0.11
C VAL A 78 -2.00 7.35 1.34
N ARG A 79 -1.88 6.04 1.13
CA ARG A 79 -1.64 5.03 2.15
C ARG A 79 -0.50 4.14 1.69
N TRP A 80 0.39 3.77 2.59
CA TRP A 80 1.65 3.13 2.20
C TRP A 80 2.02 1.93 3.06
N CYS A 81 2.58 0.89 2.42
CA CYS A 81 3.31 -0.18 3.08
C CYS A 81 4.62 -0.47 2.34
N SER A 82 5.51 -1.26 2.94
CA SER A 82 6.71 -1.73 2.25
C SER A 82 6.40 -2.95 1.40
N CYS A 83 7.15 -3.15 0.32
CA CYS A 83 7.12 -4.35 -0.52
C CYS A 83 8.14 -5.41 -0.08
N ASN A 84 8.82 -5.21 1.05
CA ASN A 84 9.82 -6.15 1.56
C ASN A 84 10.00 -5.99 3.08
N ILE A 85 10.05 -7.11 3.80
CA ILE A 85 10.12 -7.16 5.27
C ILE A 85 11.42 -6.57 5.87
N PHE A 86 12.48 -6.35 5.09
CA PHE A 86 13.77 -5.85 5.58
C PHE A 86 14.17 -4.48 5.05
N SER A 87 13.48 -3.95 4.05
CA SER A 87 13.92 -2.75 3.33
C SER A 87 13.50 -1.44 3.95
N THR A 88 12.54 -1.45 4.88
CA THR A 88 12.06 -0.22 5.54
C THR A 88 13.19 0.47 6.30
N GLN A 89 13.28 1.78 6.13
CA GLN A 89 14.05 2.68 6.98
C GLN A 89 13.09 3.25 8.04
N ASP A 90 13.17 2.76 9.27
CA ASP A 90 12.20 3.05 10.34
C ASP A 90 12.04 4.55 10.60
N HIS A 91 13.11 5.32 10.48
CA HIS A 91 13.07 6.77 10.63
C HIS A 91 12.29 7.47 9.48
N ALA A 92 12.34 6.92 8.26
CA ALA A 92 11.53 7.43 7.16
C ALA A 92 10.03 7.16 7.38
N ALA A 93 9.69 5.94 7.79
CA ALA A 93 8.32 5.57 8.14
C ALA A 93 7.79 6.43 9.30
N ALA A 94 8.60 6.66 10.34
CA ALA A 94 8.24 7.52 11.48
C ALA A 94 7.94 8.97 11.05
N ALA A 95 8.76 9.55 10.17
CA ALA A 95 8.56 10.91 9.69
C ALA A 95 7.28 11.06 8.84
N ILE A 96 6.94 10.07 8.03
CA ILE A 96 5.69 10.03 7.25
C ILE A 96 4.47 9.88 8.17
N ALA A 97 4.56 9.01 9.19
CA ALA A 97 3.52 8.85 10.20
C ALA A 97 3.28 10.15 11.01
N GLU A 98 4.36 10.83 11.44
CA GLU A 98 4.26 12.11 12.16
C GLU A 98 3.65 13.22 11.30
N ALA A 99 3.88 13.20 9.99
CA ALA A 99 3.24 14.10 9.03
C ALA A 99 1.73 13.82 8.83
N GLY A 100 1.19 12.79 9.48
CA GLY A 100 -0.23 12.41 9.39
C GLY A 100 -0.60 11.62 8.14
N ILE A 101 0.38 11.06 7.43
CA ILE A 101 0.15 10.21 6.26
C ILE A 101 0.11 8.75 6.72
N PRO A 102 -0.97 8.01 6.41
CA PRO A 102 -1.10 6.60 6.78
C PRO A 102 0.04 5.75 6.19
N VAL A 103 0.82 5.13 7.07
CA VAL A 103 1.94 4.27 6.72
C VAL A 103 2.02 3.07 7.67
N PHE A 104 2.20 1.89 7.11
CA PHE A 104 2.27 0.61 7.81
C PHE A 104 3.54 -0.10 7.36
N ALA A 105 4.65 0.18 8.05
CA ALA A 105 5.95 -0.38 7.68
C ALA A 105 6.97 -0.28 8.80
N TRP A 106 7.75 -1.34 9.02
CA TRP A 106 8.95 -1.35 9.85
C TRP A 106 9.95 -2.41 9.37
N LYS A 107 11.20 -2.23 9.75
CA LYS A 107 12.22 -3.21 9.38
C LYS A 107 12.12 -4.45 10.25
N GLY A 108 12.06 -5.62 9.61
CA GLY A 108 12.00 -6.91 10.30
C GLY A 108 10.59 -7.36 10.62
N GLU A 109 9.61 -6.97 9.81
CA GLU A 109 8.27 -7.54 9.84
C GLU A 109 8.32 -9.07 9.72
N THR A 110 7.43 -9.77 10.41
CA THR A 110 7.12 -11.16 10.08
C THR A 110 6.28 -11.21 8.80
N LEU A 111 6.12 -12.38 8.18
CA LEU A 111 5.26 -12.50 7.00
C LEU A 111 3.79 -12.16 7.32
N GLU A 112 3.29 -12.52 8.49
CA GLU A 112 1.94 -12.14 8.94
C GLU A 112 1.80 -10.62 9.07
N GLU A 113 2.80 -9.95 9.65
CA GLU A 113 2.80 -8.49 9.79
C GLU A 113 2.88 -7.80 8.43
N TYR A 114 3.69 -8.31 7.50
CA TYR A 114 3.81 -7.80 6.13
C TYR A 114 2.46 -7.84 5.38
N TRP A 115 1.78 -8.98 5.38
CA TRP A 115 0.48 -9.11 4.72
C TRP A 115 -0.61 -8.32 5.43
N TRP A 116 -0.53 -8.18 6.75
CA TRP A 116 -1.39 -7.27 7.50
C TRP A 116 -1.14 -5.81 7.08
N CYS A 117 0.11 -5.36 6.95
CA CYS A 117 0.45 -4.01 6.49
C CYS A 117 -0.10 -3.75 5.09
N THR A 118 0.04 -4.70 4.17
CA THR A 118 -0.52 -4.62 2.81
C THR A 118 -2.04 -4.49 2.85
N GLU A 119 -2.72 -5.26 3.68
CA GLU A 119 -4.17 -5.15 3.88
C GLU A 119 -4.57 -3.79 4.45
N GLN A 120 -3.83 -3.26 5.44
CA GLN A 120 -4.11 -1.93 6.01
C GLN A 120 -3.93 -0.81 4.98
N ALA A 121 -2.89 -0.87 4.16
CA ALA A 121 -2.66 0.12 3.10
C ALA A 121 -3.76 0.09 2.03
N LEU A 122 -4.36 -1.07 1.76
CA LEU A 122 -5.52 -1.24 0.87
C LEU A 122 -6.86 -0.83 1.51
N THR A 123 -6.90 -0.60 2.82
CA THR A 123 -8.13 -0.29 3.56
C THR A 123 -8.29 1.22 3.70
N TRP A 124 -9.37 1.79 3.14
CA TRP A 124 -9.78 3.18 3.33
C TRP A 124 -10.96 3.23 4.29
N PRO A 125 -10.83 3.82 5.49
CA PRO A 125 -11.92 3.89 6.45
C PRO A 125 -13.16 4.59 5.89
N GLY A 126 -14.28 3.91 5.90
CA GLY A 126 -15.56 4.45 5.38
C GLY A 126 -15.72 4.44 3.86
N GLU A 127 -14.74 3.86 3.13
CA GLU A 127 -14.73 3.83 1.67
C GLU A 127 -14.39 2.43 1.12
N SER A 128 -14.51 2.27 -0.21
CA SER A 128 -14.27 0.96 -0.85
C SER A 128 -12.79 0.60 -1.03
N GLY A 129 -11.87 1.58 -0.97
CA GLY A 129 -10.43 1.37 -1.14
C GLY A 129 -9.76 2.42 -2.04
N PRO A 130 -8.51 2.15 -2.49
CA PRO A 130 -7.80 3.04 -3.40
C PRO A 130 -8.43 3.04 -4.79
N ASN A 131 -8.10 4.08 -5.58
CA ASN A 131 -8.43 4.09 -7.00
C ASN A 131 -7.19 3.98 -7.90
N MET A 132 -6.00 3.97 -7.31
CA MET A 132 -4.73 3.72 -7.98
C MET A 132 -3.82 2.90 -7.07
N ILE A 133 -3.04 2.01 -7.64
CA ILE A 133 -2.05 1.19 -6.93
C ILE A 133 -0.68 1.45 -7.56
N LEU A 134 0.33 1.70 -6.72
CA LEU A 134 1.73 1.67 -7.07
C LEU A 134 2.33 0.46 -6.37
N ASP A 135 2.76 -0.54 -7.13
CA ASP A 135 3.22 -1.83 -6.62
C ASP A 135 4.67 -2.12 -7.03
N ASP A 136 5.35 -2.93 -6.24
CA ASP A 136 6.71 -3.41 -6.50
C ASP A 136 6.80 -4.88 -6.12
N GLY A 137 6.70 -5.75 -7.12
CA GLY A 137 6.60 -7.20 -6.99
C GLY A 137 5.19 -7.76 -7.11
N GLY A 138 4.18 -6.88 -7.20
CA GLY A 138 2.80 -7.25 -7.45
C GLY A 138 2.07 -7.89 -6.28
N ASP A 139 2.47 -7.67 -5.04
CA ASP A 139 1.86 -8.31 -3.88
C ASP A 139 0.53 -7.68 -3.48
N ALA A 140 0.41 -6.36 -3.54
CA ALA A 140 -0.88 -5.70 -3.37
C ALA A 140 -1.86 -6.10 -4.49
N THR A 141 -1.37 -6.16 -5.71
CA THR A 141 -2.12 -6.64 -6.89
C THR A 141 -2.57 -8.09 -6.72
N LEU A 142 -1.69 -8.97 -6.24
CA LEU A 142 -2.01 -10.38 -5.95
C LEU A 142 -3.14 -10.49 -4.93
N LEU A 143 -3.05 -9.75 -3.84
CA LEU A 143 -4.04 -9.81 -2.76
C LEU A 143 -5.44 -9.41 -3.27
N VAL A 144 -5.52 -8.35 -4.08
CA VAL A 144 -6.78 -7.94 -4.71
C VAL A 144 -7.33 -8.99 -5.67
N HIS A 145 -6.48 -9.54 -6.56
CA HIS A 145 -6.90 -10.55 -7.53
C HIS A 145 -7.37 -11.84 -6.86
N LYS A 146 -6.63 -12.35 -5.87
CA LYS A 146 -7.00 -13.53 -5.10
C LYS A 146 -8.24 -13.29 -4.24
N GLY A 147 -8.38 -12.11 -3.67
CA GLY A 147 -9.59 -11.73 -2.95
C GLY A 147 -10.83 -11.83 -3.84
N VAL A 148 -10.80 -11.23 -5.02
CA VAL A 148 -11.91 -11.30 -5.99
C VAL A 148 -12.16 -12.73 -6.47
N GLU A 149 -11.10 -13.51 -6.72
CA GLU A 149 -11.21 -14.91 -7.13
C GLU A 149 -11.99 -15.73 -6.09
N PHE A 150 -11.63 -15.61 -4.81
CA PHE A 150 -12.24 -16.37 -3.73
C PHE A 150 -13.65 -15.87 -3.35
N GLU A 151 -13.90 -14.58 -3.46
CA GLU A 151 -15.27 -14.03 -3.33
C GLU A 151 -16.18 -14.60 -4.42
N ARG A 152 -15.74 -14.67 -5.67
CA ARG A 152 -16.51 -15.29 -6.78
C ARG A 152 -16.74 -16.79 -6.59
N ALA A 153 -15.76 -17.48 -6.01
CA ALA A 153 -15.87 -18.90 -5.68
C ALA A 153 -16.76 -19.15 -4.45
N GLY A 154 -16.97 -18.13 -3.61
CA GLY A 154 -17.67 -18.24 -2.33
C GLY A 154 -16.92 -19.05 -1.27
N ALA A 155 -15.63 -19.33 -1.51
CA ALA A 155 -14.78 -20.11 -0.60
C ALA A 155 -13.30 -19.79 -0.83
N VAL A 156 -12.51 -19.86 0.24
CA VAL A 156 -11.04 -19.82 0.20
C VAL A 156 -10.53 -21.26 0.34
N PRO A 157 -9.50 -21.68 -0.42
CA PRO A 157 -8.85 -22.97 -0.21
C PRO A 157 -8.39 -23.18 1.23
N ASP A 158 -8.31 -24.43 1.67
CA ASP A 158 -7.78 -24.75 3.00
C ASP A 158 -6.34 -24.23 3.13
N PRO A 159 -6.04 -23.33 4.08
CA PRO A 159 -4.68 -22.84 4.32
C PRO A 159 -3.64 -23.95 4.51
N ALA A 160 -4.05 -25.11 5.06
CA ALA A 160 -3.16 -26.25 5.21
C ALA A 160 -2.75 -26.90 3.87
N SER A 161 -3.42 -26.57 2.77
CA SER A 161 -3.07 -27.05 1.42
C SER A 161 -2.08 -26.16 0.68
N ALA A 162 -1.67 -25.04 1.28
CA ALA A 162 -0.71 -24.10 0.67
C ALA A 162 0.67 -24.76 0.47
N ASP A 163 1.32 -24.43 -0.62
CA ASP A 163 2.65 -24.90 -0.99
C ASP A 163 3.79 -24.09 -0.34
N SER A 164 3.45 -22.97 0.30
CA SER A 164 4.38 -22.11 1.03
C SER A 164 3.74 -21.51 2.28
N GLU A 165 4.58 -21.16 3.25
CA GLU A 165 4.17 -20.44 4.46
C GLU A 165 3.49 -19.12 4.13
N GLU A 166 4.07 -18.38 3.20
CA GLU A 166 3.53 -17.09 2.76
C GLU A 166 2.13 -17.23 2.16
N PHE A 167 1.94 -18.21 1.27
CA PHE A 167 0.62 -18.41 0.67
C PHE A 167 -0.42 -18.90 1.69
N ARG A 168 0.00 -19.68 2.71
CA ARG A 168 -0.85 -20.04 3.85
C ARG A 168 -1.38 -18.79 4.56
N ILE A 169 -0.51 -17.82 4.85
CA ILE A 169 -0.87 -16.56 5.50
C ILE A 169 -1.86 -15.75 4.65
N ILE A 170 -1.62 -15.69 3.34
CA ILE A 170 -2.54 -15.04 2.39
C ILE A 170 -3.92 -15.69 2.42
N LEU A 171 -3.98 -17.03 2.40
CA LEU A 171 -5.25 -17.74 2.48
C LEU A 171 -5.98 -17.50 3.80
N GLU A 172 -5.28 -17.48 4.93
CA GLU A 172 -5.86 -17.17 6.25
C GLU A 172 -6.41 -15.74 6.31
N LEU A 173 -5.67 -14.77 5.75
CA LEU A 173 -6.13 -13.37 5.64
C LEU A 173 -7.39 -13.28 4.80
N LEU A 174 -7.40 -13.89 3.62
CA LEU A 174 -8.54 -13.84 2.70
C LEU A 174 -9.75 -14.62 3.23
N ALA A 175 -9.54 -15.70 3.99
CA ALA A 175 -10.63 -16.42 4.65
C ALA A 175 -11.33 -15.56 5.71
N ARG A 176 -10.56 -14.81 6.52
CA ARG A 176 -11.14 -13.84 7.47
C ARG A 176 -11.88 -12.73 6.73
N SER A 177 -11.25 -12.15 5.70
CA SER A 177 -11.86 -11.08 4.91
C SER A 177 -13.17 -11.50 4.25
N LEU A 178 -13.24 -12.73 3.70
CA LEU A 178 -14.45 -13.28 3.10
C LEU A 178 -15.56 -13.50 4.13
N ALA A 179 -15.21 -13.90 5.34
CA ALA A 179 -16.17 -14.10 6.43
C ALA A 179 -16.74 -12.77 6.94
N ASP A 180 -15.90 -11.73 7.02
CA ASP A 180 -16.29 -10.41 7.52
C ASP A 180 -17.08 -9.59 6.46
N ASP A 181 -16.65 -9.63 5.23
CA ASP A 181 -17.26 -8.89 4.11
C ASP A 181 -17.05 -9.63 2.77
N PRO A 182 -18.02 -10.42 2.33
CA PRO A 182 -17.89 -11.29 1.15
C PRO A 182 -17.83 -10.55 -0.20
N GLN A 183 -17.81 -9.23 -0.21
CA GLN A 183 -17.72 -8.41 -1.43
C GLN A 183 -16.65 -7.29 -1.32
N ARG A 184 -15.84 -7.30 -0.30
CA ARG A 184 -14.83 -6.29 -0.04
C ARG A 184 -13.88 -6.11 -1.24
N TRP A 185 -13.26 -7.20 -1.69
CA TRP A 185 -12.27 -7.18 -2.76
C TRP A 185 -12.86 -6.86 -4.12
N THR A 186 -14.06 -7.35 -4.37
CA THR A 186 -14.80 -7.01 -5.60
C THR A 186 -15.12 -5.53 -5.67
N ARG A 187 -15.60 -4.91 -4.58
CA ARG A 187 -15.84 -3.46 -4.54
C ARG A 187 -14.56 -2.66 -4.68
N LEU A 188 -13.49 -3.07 -4.01
CA LEU A 188 -12.18 -2.45 -4.12
C LEU A 188 -11.70 -2.48 -5.57
N ALA A 189 -11.66 -3.66 -6.20
CA ALA A 189 -11.20 -3.84 -7.58
C ALA A 189 -12.00 -3.00 -8.58
N GLN A 190 -13.30 -2.84 -8.39
CA GLN A 190 -14.15 -1.98 -9.23
C GLN A 190 -13.78 -0.49 -9.11
N GLY A 191 -13.21 -0.07 -7.98
CA GLY A 191 -12.75 1.30 -7.75
C GLY A 191 -11.39 1.60 -8.37
N VAL A 192 -10.54 0.58 -8.56
CA VAL A 192 -9.16 0.73 -9.07
C VAL A 192 -9.17 1.06 -10.56
N LYS A 193 -8.57 2.17 -10.94
CA LYS A 193 -8.41 2.63 -12.32
C LYS A 193 -7.18 2.05 -13.00
N GLY A 194 -6.19 1.64 -12.22
CA GLY A 194 -4.97 1.03 -12.74
C GLY A 194 -3.92 0.80 -11.66
N VAL A 195 -2.93 -0.02 -12.01
CA VAL A 195 -1.71 -0.26 -11.26
C VAL A 195 -0.50 0.13 -12.09
N THR A 196 0.50 0.74 -11.45
CA THR A 196 1.87 0.87 -11.96
C THR A 196 2.76 -0.11 -11.22
N GLU A 197 3.57 -0.88 -11.95
CA GLU A 197 4.45 -1.91 -11.40
C GLU A 197 5.92 -1.57 -11.66
N GLU A 198 6.73 -1.58 -10.61
CA GLU A 198 8.13 -1.16 -10.66
C GLU A 198 9.10 -2.26 -11.14
N THR A 199 8.75 -3.55 -10.96
CA THR A 199 9.73 -4.61 -11.10
C THR A 199 9.26 -5.80 -11.94
N THR A 200 10.23 -6.50 -12.54
CA THR A 200 10.02 -7.63 -13.46
C THR A 200 9.15 -8.74 -12.84
N THR A 201 9.28 -9.02 -11.55
CA THR A 201 8.49 -10.06 -10.87
C THR A 201 6.99 -9.73 -10.92
N GLY A 202 6.61 -8.51 -10.59
CA GLY A 202 5.23 -8.08 -10.65
C GLY A 202 4.72 -7.96 -12.09
N VAL A 203 5.54 -7.45 -13.02
CA VAL A 203 5.21 -7.42 -14.46
C VAL A 203 4.90 -8.80 -15.00
N HIS A 204 5.68 -9.84 -14.64
CA HIS A 204 5.38 -11.23 -15.05
C HIS A 204 4.03 -11.70 -14.50
N ARG A 205 3.69 -11.36 -13.26
CA ARG A 205 2.40 -11.67 -12.65
C ARG A 205 1.24 -11.00 -13.39
N LEU A 206 1.40 -9.73 -13.76
CA LEU A 206 0.41 -8.99 -14.55
C LEU A 206 0.20 -9.61 -15.95
N TYR A 207 1.27 -10.01 -16.61
CA TYR A 207 1.16 -10.74 -17.89
C TYR A 207 0.40 -12.05 -17.76
N GLN A 208 0.65 -12.84 -16.71
CA GLN A 208 -0.09 -14.07 -16.44
C GLN A 208 -1.60 -13.82 -16.26
N TYR A 209 -1.96 -12.76 -15.52
CA TYR A 209 -3.37 -12.37 -15.38
C TYR A 209 -3.97 -11.92 -16.70
N ALA A 210 -3.24 -11.16 -17.52
CA ALA A 210 -3.70 -10.70 -18.84
C ALA A 210 -3.90 -11.87 -19.82
N GLU A 211 -2.94 -12.78 -19.93
CA GLU A 211 -2.99 -13.94 -20.80
C GLU A 211 -4.13 -14.91 -20.46
N THR A 212 -4.43 -15.05 -19.18
CA THR A 212 -5.52 -15.90 -18.70
C THR A 212 -6.88 -15.20 -18.65
N GLY A 213 -6.94 -13.90 -19.01
CA GLY A 213 -8.17 -13.12 -18.98
C GLY A 213 -8.66 -12.76 -17.56
N HIS A 214 -7.77 -12.82 -16.57
CA HIS A 214 -8.08 -12.55 -15.17
C HIS A 214 -7.59 -11.19 -14.68
N LEU A 215 -6.94 -10.38 -15.51
CA LEU A 215 -6.52 -9.03 -15.15
C LEU A 215 -7.75 -8.16 -14.86
N LEU A 216 -7.87 -7.65 -13.63
CA LEU A 216 -9.07 -6.96 -13.15
C LEU A 216 -9.12 -5.48 -13.53
N PHE A 217 -7.97 -4.85 -13.77
CA PHE A 217 -7.83 -3.42 -14.07
C PHE A 217 -6.59 -3.18 -14.94
N PRO A 218 -6.50 -2.03 -15.65
CA PRO A 218 -5.32 -1.68 -16.45
C PRO A 218 -4.02 -1.73 -15.63
N ALA A 219 -2.92 -2.13 -16.29
CA ALA A 219 -1.59 -2.22 -15.69
C ALA A 219 -0.54 -1.63 -16.63
N ILE A 220 0.46 -0.93 -16.05
CA ILE A 220 1.59 -0.30 -16.74
C ILE A 220 2.90 -0.74 -16.07
#